data_645658a3564f042bce037119536b4cee
#
_entry.id   645658a3564f042bce037119536b4cee
#
_cell.length_a   1.000
_cell.length_b   1.000
_cell.length_c   1.000
_cell.angle_alpha   90.00
_cell.angle_beta   90.00
_cell.angle_gamma   90.00
#
_symmetry.space_group_name_H-M   'P 1'
#
loop_
_entity.id
_entity.type
_entity.pdbx_description
1 polymer ?
#
loop_
_entity_poly.entity_id
_entity_poly.type
_entity_poly.pdbx_seq_one_letter_code
_entity_poly.pdbx_strand_id
1 'polypeptide(L)'
;RDVLGSRGLGDVYKRQPELLPPENGKISQKTEDLVGPYELHDFFLYNMLRCGYAPAKVYRLARIAFEGKYDDEFILKWLKNSYRRFFAQQFKRSCLPDGPKVGTVAVSPRGDLRMPSDACGRIWMDEVDKL
;
A
#
# COMPACT_ATOMS: atom_id res chain seq x y z
N ARG A 1 17.90 0.74 -24.42
CA ARG A 1 18.80 -0.09 -24.33
C ARG A 1 18.66 -1.01 -23.26
N ASP A 2 17.71 -0.97 -22.67
CA ASP A 2 17.35 -1.92 -21.82
C ASP A 2 17.28 -3.18 -22.37
N VAL A 3 17.15 -3.08 -23.54
CA VAL A 3 17.60 -4.08 -24.21
C VAL A 3 18.55 -4.79 -23.52
N LEU A 4 19.30 -4.12 -23.03
CA LEU A 4 20.17 -4.59 -22.18
C LEU A 4 19.57 -5.14 -21.07
N GLY A 5 18.46 -4.98 -21.29
CA GLY A 5 17.75 -5.67 -20.80
C GLY A 5 17.68 -6.64 -19.81
N SER A 6 18.68 -7.16 -19.57
CA SER A 6 18.78 -8.08 -18.45
C SER A 6 18.28 -7.46 -17.17
N ARG A 7 18.22 -6.17 -17.10
CA ARG A 7 17.60 -5.45 -15.99
C ARG A 7 16.12 -5.27 -16.22
N GLY A 8 15.75 -5.25 -17.48
CA GLY A 8 14.39 -5.29 -17.94
C GLY A 8 13.36 -4.59 -17.12
N LEU A 9 12.16 -5.08 -17.22
CA LEU A 9 11.00 -4.54 -16.52
C LEU A 9 11.15 -4.56 -14.99
N GLY A 10 11.83 -5.54 -14.43
CA GLY A 10 12.03 -5.64 -13.00
C GLY A 10 12.80 -4.45 -12.42
N ASP A 11 13.80 -3.97 -13.13
CA ASP A 11 14.58 -2.81 -12.70
C ASP A 11 13.78 -1.52 -12.87
N VAL A 12 12.99 -1.42 -13.92
CA VAL A 12 12.10 -0.29 -14.16
C VAL A 12 11.05 -0.18 -13.07
N TYR A 13 10.38 -1.26 -12.73
CA TYR A 13 9.38 -1.26 -11.66
C TYR A 13 9.97 -0.94 -10.30
N LYS A 14 11.12 -1.48 -10.00
CA LYS A 14 11.80 -1.23 -8.75
C LYS A 14 12.23 0.22 -8.58
N ARG A 15 12.57 0.87 -9.69
CA ARG A 15 13.07 2.25 -9.70
C ARG A 15 12.03 3.28 -10.08
N GLN A 16 10.79 2.89 -10.27
CA GLN A 16 9.75 3.82 -10.70
C GLN A 16 9.61 5.06 -9.79
N PRO A 17 9.74 4.97 -8.46
CA PRO A 17 9.80 6.13 -7.60
C PRO A 17 11.11 6.94 -7.73
N GLU A 18 12.14 6.32 -8.29
CA GLU A 18 13.49 6.90 -8.45
C GLU A 18 13.71 7.51 -9.83
N LEU A 19 12.66 7.61 -10.65
CA LEU A 19 12.74 8.17 -12.00
C LEU A 19 12.89 9.69 -12.03
N LEU A 20 12.67 10.35 -10.91
CA LEU A 20 12.96 11.77 -10.80
C LEU A 20 14.47 11.98 -10.75
N PRO A 21 15.00 13.01 -11.43
CA PRO A 21 16.40 13.30 -11.39
C PRO A 21 16.90 13.44 -9.94
N PRO A 22 18.03 12.84 -9.60
CA PRO A 22 18.57 12.98 -8.26
C PRO A 22 18.99 14.42 -7.99
N GLU A 23 18.56 14.98 -6.88
CA GLU A 23 19.07 16.27 -6.43
C GLU A 23 20.34 16.04 -5.60
N ASN A 24 21.43 16.67 -6.02
CA ASN A 24 22.73 16.55 -5.38
C ASN A 24 23.24 15.09 -5.21
N GLY A 25 22.94 14.22 -6.19
CA GLY A 25 23.35 12.81 -6.16
C GLY A 25 22.56 11.93 -5.20
N LYS A 26 21.50 12.44 -4.58
CA LYS A 26 20.60 11.67 -3.72
C LYS A 26 19.26 11.47 -4.39
N ILE A 27 18.65 10.31 -4.12
CA ILE A 27 17.30 10.00 -4.59
C ILE A 27 16.34 11.04 -4.02
N SER A 28 15.66 11.78 -4.90
CA SER A 28 14.77 12.88 -4.51
C SER A 28 13.45 12.40 -3.90
N GLN A 29 13.02 11.19 -4.24
CA GLN A 29 11.75 10.64 -3.76
C GLN A 29 11.88 9.21 -3.30
N LYS A 30 11.56 8.96 -2.05
CA LYS A 30 11.47 7.61 -1.49
C LYS A 30 10.00 7.18 -1.37
N THR A 31 9.70 5.96 -1.75
CA THR A 31 8.34 5.43 -1.65
C THR A 31 7.85 5.39 -0.20
N GLU A 32 8.72 5.08 0.75
CA GLU A 32 8.37 5.05 2.17
C GLU A 32 7.94 6.40 2.73
N ASP A 33 8.43 7.50 2.16
CA ASP A 33 8.00 8.85 2.56
C ASP A 33 6.53 9.11 2.20
N LEU A 34 6.01 8.38 1.19
CA LEU A 34 4.65 8.50 0.69
C LEU A 34 3.66 7.50 1.30
N VAL A 35 4.11 6.27 1.54
CA VAL A 35 3.25 5.18 1.99
C VAL A 35 3.49 4.78 3.44
N GLY A 36 4.56 5.25 4.04
CA GLY A 36 5.03 4.83 5.36
C GLY A 36 5.94 3.61 5.32
N PRO A 37 6.41 3.18 6.49
CA PRO A 37 7.22 1.98 6.60
C PRO A 37 6.53 0.78 5.98
N TYR A 38 7.25 0.03 5.13
CA TYR A 38 6.68 -1.11 4.43
C TYR A 38 6.12 -2.17 5.36
N GLU A 39 6.73 -2.39 6.52
CA GLU A 39 6.24 -3.36 7.49
C GLU A 39 4.85 -3.04 8.05
N LEU A 40 4.55 -1.74 8.30
CA LEU A 40 3.22 -1.30 8.69
C LEU A 40 2.23 -1.50 7.54
N HIS A 41 2.65 -1.13 6.33
CA HIS A 41 1.82 -1.26 5.14
C HIS A 41 1.45 -2.72 4.86
N ASP A 42 2.42 -3.63 4.94
CA ASP A 42 2.22 -5.06 4.75
C ASP A 42 1.31 -5.64 5.83
N PHE A 43 1.50 -5.22 7.08
CA PHE A 43 0.64 -5.62 8.19
C PHE A 43 -0.82 -5.20 7.96
N PHE A 44 -1.05 -3.95 7.52
CA PHE A 44 -2.39 -3.47 7.23
C PHE A 44 -3.03 -4.23 6.07
N LEU A 45 -2.30 -4.42 4.97
CA LEU A 45 -2.80 -5.17 3.82
C LEU A 45 -3.14 -6.61 4.18
N TYR A 46 -2.29 -7.30 4.91
CA TYR A 46 -2.54 -8.67 5.33
C TYR A 46 -3.83 -8.78 6.16
N ASN A 47 -3.95 -7.95 7.19
CA ASN A 47 -5.10 -7.99 8.08
C ASN A 47 -6.40 -7.56 7.40
N MET A 48 -6.32 -6.58 6.50
CA MET A 48 -7.47 -6.12 5.72
C MET A 48 -7.90 -7.14 4.67
N LEU A 49 -6.97 -7.60 3.84
CA LEU A 49 -7.31 -8.42 2.68
C LEU A 49 -7.45 -9.90 3.02
N ARG A 50 -6.53 -10.44 3.81
CA ARG A 50 -6.53 -11.88 4.13
C ARG A 50 -7.49 -12.23 5.25
N CYS A 51 -7.56 -11.38 6.27
CA CYS A 51 -8.37 -11.62 7.46
C CYS A 51 -9.75 -10.92 7.42
N GLY A 52 -9.92 -9.93 6.55
CA GLY A 52 -11.17 -9.17 6.44
C GLY A 52 -11.47 -8.33 7.69
N TYR A 53 -10.45 -7.88 8.41
CA TYR A 53 -10.66 -7.13 9.64
C TYR A 53 -11.01 -5.67 9.36
N ALA A 54 -11.94 -5.15 10.15
CA ALA A 54 -12.31 -3.75 10.14
C ALA A 54 -11.16 -2.85 10.65
N PRO A 55 -11.10 -1.58 10.24
CA PRO A 55 -10.01 -0.67 10.58
C PRO A 55 -9.68 -0.58 12.06
N ALA A 56 -10.69 -0.50 12.92
CA ALA A 56 -10.52 -0.44 14.38
C ALA A 56 -9.79 -1.68 14.93
N LYS A 57 -10.09 -2.85 14.36
CA LYS A 57 -9.41 -4.09 14.76
C LYS A 57 -7.97 -4.12 14.25
N VAL A 58 -7.74 -3.69 13.00
CA VAL A 58 -6.39 -3.59 12.43
C VAL A 58 -5.53 -2.65 13.26
N TYR A 59 -6.07 -1.50 13.66
CA TYR A 59 -5.37 -0.54 14.51
C TYR A 59 -4.96 -1.14 15.85
N ARG A 60 -5.90 -1.79 16.56
CA ARG A 60 -5.60 -2.43 17.85
C ARG A 60 -4.53 -3.50 17.74
N LEU A 61 -4.58 -4.32 16.70
CA LEU A 61 -3.57 -5.35 16.46
C LEU A 61 -2.20 -4.73 16.12
N ALA A 62 -2.18 -3.65 15.36
CA ALA A 62 -0.94 -2.96 15.02
C ALA A 62 -0.27 -2.35 16.26
N ARG A 63 -1.04 -1.75 17.17
CA ARG A 63 -0.50 -1.22 18.44
C ARG A 63 0.20 -2.30 19.27
N ILE A 64 -0.37 -3.49 19.32
CA ILE A 64 0.23 -4.63 20.04
C ILE A 64 1.46 -5.16 19.29
N ALA A 65 1.36 -5.32 17.97
CA ALA A 65 2.43 -5.90 17.18
C ALA A 65 3.68 -5.01 17.08
N PHE A 66 3.50 -3.70 17.14
CA PHE A 66 4.58 -2.72 17.02
C PHE A 66 4.82 -1.93 18.30
N GLU A 67 4.40 -2.47 19.43
CA GLU A 67 4.65 -1.87 20.76
C GLU A 67 6.15 -1.62 20.96
N GLY A 68 6.48 -0.42 21.39
CA GLY A 68 7.86 0.00 21.58
C GLY A 68 8.65 0.35 20.32
N LYS A 69 8.06 0.17 19.12
CA LYS A 69 8.70 0.53 17.85
C LYS A 69 8.11 1.78 17.22
N TYR A 70 6.79 1.92 17.30
CA TYR A 70 6.05 3.06 16.74
C TYR A 70 5.02 3.56 17.74
N ASP A 71 4.82 4.86 17.77
CA ASP A 71 3.80 5.50 18.59
C ASP A 71 2.40 5.28 18.00
N ASP A 72 1.39 5.26 18.85
CA ASP A 72 -0.01 5.05 18.45
C ASP A 72 -0.48 6.05 17.39
N GLU A 73 -0.10 7.34 17.55
CA GLU A 73 -0.44 8.38 16.58
C GLU A 73 0.23 8.14 15.22
N PHE A 74 1.46 7.67 15.24
CA PHE A 74 2.19 7.32 14.01
C PHE A 74 1.51 6.16 13.28
N ILE A 75 1.13 5.10 14.01
CA ILE A 75 0.40 3.96 13.45
C ILE A 75 -0.94 4.43 12.85
N LEU A 76 -1.69 5.26 13.58
CA LEU A 76 -2.98 5.78 13.12
C LEU A 76 -2.85 6.63 11.86
N LYS A 77 -1.85 7.51 11.82
CA LYS A 77 -1.55 8.34 10.63
C LYS A 77 -1.35 7.49 9.39
N TRP A 78 -0.55 6.44 9.49
CA TRP A 78 -0.26 5.57 8.35
C TRP A 78 -1.41 4.65 8.01
N LEU A 79 -2.20 4.23 8.98
CA LEU A 79 -3.44 3.50 8.74
C LEU A 79 -4.43 4.33 7.92
N LYS A 80 -4.67 5.58 8.31
CA LYS A 80 -5.51 6.53 7.57
C LYS A 80 -5.03 6.71 6.13
N ASN A 81 -3.72 6.92 5.97
CA ASN A 81 -3.12 7.07 4.66
C ASN A 81 -3.28 5.81 3.80
N SER A 82 -3.09 4.61 4.38
CA SER A 82 -3.22 3.33 3.69
C SER A 82 -4.64 3.12 3.17
N TYR A 83 -5.67 3.28 4.00
CA TYR A 83 -7.06 3.13 3.57
C TYR A 83 -7.44 4.15 2.51
N ARG A 84 -7.11 5.44 2.73
CA ARG A 84 -7.38 6.49 1.75
C ARG A 84 -6.76 6.16 0.39
N ARG A 85 -5.48 5.80 0.37
CA ARG A 85 -4.78 5.48 -0.87
C ARG A 85 -5.28 4.19 -1.50
N PHE A 86 -5.62 3.19 -0.71
CA PHE A 86 -6.14 1.92 -1.22
C PHE A 86 -7.38 2.13 -2.09
N PHE A 87 -8.35 2.89 -1.62
CA PHE A 87 -9.56 3.19 -2.38
C PHE A 87 -9.32 4.21 -3.49
N ALA A 88 -8.61 5.29 -3.22
CA ALA A 88 -8.31 6.33 -4.21
C ALA A 88 -7.49 5.83 -5.41
N GLN A 89 -6.71 4.76 -5.24
CA GLN A 89 -5.90 4.17 -6.30
C GLN A 89 -6.53 2.92 -6.92
N GLN A 90 -7.78 2.62 -6.64
CA GLN A 90 -8.49 1.46 -7.20
C GLN A 90 -8.51 1.49 -8.73
N PHE A 91 -8.71 2.65 -9.33
CA PHE A 91 -8.70 2.80 -10.79
C PHE A 91 -7.37 2.36 -11.42
N LYS A 92 -6.24 2.57 -10.74
CA LYS A 92 -4.94 2.10 -11.22
C LYS A 92 -4.85 0.59 -11.23
N ARG A 93 -5.34 -0.06 -10.18
CA ARG A 93 -5.38 -1.53 -10.14
C ARG A 93 -6.28 -2.11 -11.23
N SER A 94 -7.35 -1.40 -11.57
CA SER A 94 -8.25 -1.80 -12.66
C SER A 94 -7.62 -1.68 -14.04
N CYS A 95 -6.70 -0.72 -14.23
CA CYS A 95 -6.03 -0.49 -15.51
C CYS A 95 -4.80 -1.38 -15.74
N LEU A 96 -4.18 -1.86 -14.67
CA LEU A 96 -2.93 -2.61 -14.78
C LEU A 96 -3.17 -4.03 -15.29
N PRO A 97 -2.19 -4.61 -16.01
CA PRO A 97 -2.19 -6.03 -16.32
C PRO A 97 -2.19 -6.87 -15.05
N ASP A 98 -2.63 -8.12 -15.16
CA ASP A 98 -2.54 -9.03 -14.02
C ASP A 98 -1.09 -9.32 -13.68
N GLY A 99 -0.77 -9.12 -12.41
CA GLY A 99 0.54 -9.44 -11.86
C GLY A 99 0.57 -10.81 -11.19
N PRO A 100 1.74 -11.27 -10.77
CA PRO A 100 1.87 -12.51 -10.04
C PRO A 100 1.16 -12.42 -8.68
N LYS A 101 0.50 -13.50 -8.30
CA LYS A 101 -0.11 -13.62 -6.97
C LYS A 101 0.97 -13.97 -5.96
N VAL A 102 1.31 -13.02 -5.10
CA VAL A 102 2.36 -13.21 -4.09
C VAL A 102 1.81 -13.87 -2.81
N GLY A 103 0.63 -13.46 -2.39
CA GLY A 103 -0.04 -13.99 -1.20
C GLY A 103 -1.24 -14.88 -1.54
N THR A 104 -2.05 -15.18 -0.54
CA THR A 104 -3.29 -15.98 -0.71
C THR A 104 -4.43 -15.18 -1.33
N VAL A 105 -4.37 -13.85 -1.26
CA VAL A 105 -5.35 -12.92 -1.85
C VAL A 105 -4.63 -12.00 -2.81
N ALA A 106 -5.01 -12.02 -4.09
CA ALA A 106 -4.49 -11.11 -5.08
C ALA A 106 -5.24 -9.78 -5.04
N VAL A 107 -4.50 -8.67 -5.19
CA VAL A 107 -5.09 -7.33 -5.24
C VAL A 107 -5.67 -6.97 -6.62
N SER A 108 -5.57 -7.87 -7.59
CA SER A 108 -6.13 -7.65 -8.92
C SER A 108 -7.65 -7.73 -8.90
N PRO A 109 -8.36 -6.74 -9.51
CA PRO A 109 -9.82 -6.78 -9.63
C PRO A 109 -10.33 -7.92 -10.52
N ARG A 110 -9.47 -8.47 -11.36
CA ARG A 110 -9.77 -9.63 -12.22
C ARG A 110 -9.58 -10.96 -11.50
N GLY A 111 -8.90 -10.91 -10.36
CA GLY A 111 -8.68 -12.06 -9.48
C GLY A 111 -9.56 -12.05 -8.24
N ASP A 112 -8.92 -11.96 -7.07
CA ASP A 112 -9.61 -12.11 -5.80
C ASP A 112 -10.30 -10.83 -5.32
N LEU A 113 -9.71 -9.65 -5.55
CA LEU A 113 -10.24 -8.37 -5.06
C LEU A 113 -11.13 -7.71 -6.14
N ARG A 114 -12.26 -8.31 -6.40
CA ARG A 114 -13.23 -7.79 -7.37
C ARG A 114 -13.95 -6.57 -6.80
N MET A 115 -13.57 -5.41 -7.28
CA MET A 115 -14.07 -4.13 -6.79
C MET A 115 -14.19 -3.16 -7.97
N PRO A 116 -15.27 -2.34 -8.05
CA PRO A 116 -15.39 -1.32 -9.09
C PRO A 116 -14.28 -0.27 -8.98
N SER A 117 -13.93 0.35 -10.11
CA SER A 117 -12.85 1.35 -10.18
C SER A 117 -13.12 2.60 -9.33
N ASP A 118 -14.39 2.89 -9.09
CA ASP A 118 -14.91 4.03 -8.35
C ASP A 118 -15.44 3.64 -6.96
N ALA A 119 -15.01 2.51 -6.43
CA ALA A 119 -15.44 2.04 -5.11
C ALA A 119 -15.23 3.11 -4.02
N CYS A 120 -16.29 3.40 -3.30
CA CYS A 120 -16.28 4.40 -2.24
C CYS A 120 -15.79 3.81 -0.92
N GLY A 121 -14.73 4.39 -0.37
CA GLY A 121 -14.14 3.99 0.91
C GLY A 121 -14.69 4.71 2.14
N ARG A 122 -15.77 5.48 2.01
CA ARG A 122 -16.26 6.37 3.08
C ARG A 122 -16.50 5.66 4.40
N ILE A 123 -17.13 4.49 4.37
CA ILE A 123 -17.45 3.73 5.60
C ILE A 123 -16.18 3.42 6.40
N TRP A 124 -15.12 2.97 5.72
CA TRP A 124 -13.83 2.68 6.37
C TRP A 124 -13.14 3.95 6.85
N MET A 125 -13.22 5.03 6.09
CA MET A 125 -12.62 6.31 6.48
C MET A 125 -13.34 6.91 7.69
N ASP A 126 -14.65 6.87 7.72
CA ASP A 126 -15.46 7.34 8.87
C ASP A 126 -15.17 6.54 10.15
N GLU A 127 -14.84 5.25 10.01
CA GLU A 127 -14.41 4.44 11.16
C GLU A 127 -13.01 4.82 11.63
N VAL A 128 -12.07 4.98 10.70
CA VAL A 128 -10.69 5.35 11.03
C VAL A 128 -10.62 6.77 11.63
N ASP A 129 -11.49 7.66 11.21
CA ASP A 129 -11.51 9.04 11.72
C ASP A 129 -12.05 9.15 13.15
N LYS A 130 -12.71 8.10 13.64
CA LYS A 130 -13.21 8.01 15.02
C LYS A 130 -12.22 7.38 15.99
N LEU A 131 -11.09 6.86 15.49
CA LEU A 131 -10.05 6.24 16.31
C LEU A 131 -9.05 7.27 16.84
#